data_99536b240e9d9618ff37883126cee34b
#
_entry.id   99536b240e9d9618ff37883126cee34b
#
_cell.length_a   1.000
_cell.length_b   1.000
_cell.length_c   1.000
_cell.angle_alpha   90.00
_cell.angle_beta   90.00
_cell.angle_gamma   90.00
#
_symmetry.space_group_name_H-M   'P 1'
#
loop_
_entity.id
_entity.type
_entity.pdbx_description
1 polymer ?
#
loop_
_entity_poly.entity_id
_entity_poly.type
_entity_poly.pdbx_seq_one_letter_code
_entity_poly.pdbx_strand_id
1 'polypeptide(L)'
;MKKVAILPNIQKDKGLAVTKRLVRYLEEKGCQPRLSEAVADLAELPQYAQTETELYQNSDLLISLGGDGTLLGIGRRTAKFEKPILGINLGTLGFLTAEDKNYAEAAIDKVLKGDFKLEKRMMLTCGIAKGDERTEGIIALNDICITRDLYKI
;
A
#
# COMPACT_ATOMS: atom_id res chain seq x y z
N MET A 1 12.22 12.33 -2.79
CA MET A 1 11.51 11.09 -3.17
C MET A 1 11.32 11.10 -4.67
N LYS A 2 11.91 10.14 -5.39
CA LYS A 2 11.82 10.08 -6.86
C LYS A 2 11.16 8.79 -7.36
N LYS A 3 11.30 7.68 -6.63
CA LYS A 3 10.77 6.36 -7.01
C LYS A 3 9.51 6.09 -6.19
N VAL A 4 8.35 6.04 -6.85
CA VAL A 4 7.06 5.98 -6.19
C VAL A 4 6.29 4.75 -6.67
N ALA A 5 6.03 3.80 -5.77
CA ALA A 5 5.19 2.65 -6.06
C ALA A 5 3.71 2.98 -5.84
N ILE A 6 2.85 2.57 -6.77
CA ILE A 6 1.40 2.68 -6.64
C ILE A 6 0.82 1.27 -6.45
N LEU A 7 0.07 1.09 -5.38
CA LEU A 7 -0.47 -0.18 -4.92
C LEU A 7 -2.02 -0.10 -4.86
N PRO A 8 -2.72 -0.28 -5.99
CA PRO A 8 -4.16 -0.13 -6.03
C PRO A 8 -4.91 -1.35 -5.54
N ASN A 9 -6.07 -1.11 -4.97
CA ASN A 9 -7.13 -2.11 -4.88
C ASN A 9 -7.86 -2.15 -6.22
N ILE A 10 -7.60 -3.18 -7.03
CA ILE A 10 -8.13 -3.32 -8.39
C ILE A 10 -9.66 -3.33 -8.43
N GLN A 11 -10.33 -3.86 -7.39
CA GLN A 11 -11.79 -3.89 -7.32
C GLN A 11 -12.39 -2.49 -7.09
N LYS A 12 -11.67 -1.61 -6.38
CA LYS A 12 -12.11 -0.23 -6.09
C LYS A 12 -11.66 0.78 -7.14
N ASP A 13 -10.50 0.58 -7.74
CA ASP A 13 -9.98 1.41 -8.85
C ASP A 13 -10.42 0.83 -10.20
N LYS A 14 -11.69 1.02 -10.54
CA LYS A 14 -12.27 0.48 -11.77
C LYS A 14 -11.49 0.92 -13.01
N GLY A 15 -11.05 -0.05 -13.80
CA GLY A 15 -10.23 0.20 -14.99
C GLY A 15 -8.87 0.86 -14.69
N LEU A 16 -8.46 0.85 -13.41
CA LEU A 16 -7.22 1.48 -12.93
C LEU A 16 -7.14 2.98 -13.30
N ALA A 17 -8.29 3.65 -13.32
CA ALA A 17 -8.40 5.05 -13.75
C ALA A 17 -7.58 5.99 -12.86
N VAL A 18 -7.67 5.82 -11.54
CA VAL A 18 -6.89 6.64 -10.60
C VAL A 18 -5.40 6.29 -10.70
N THR A 19 -5.07 5.00 -10.79
CA THR A 19 -3.70 4.52 -10.99
C THR A 19 -3.07 5.16 -12.22
N LYS A 20 -3.72 5.07 -13.39
CA LYS A 20 -3.25 5.66 -14.66
C LYS A 20 -3.07 7.18 -14.56
N ARG A 21 -3.99 7.87 -13.90
CA ARG A 21 -3.91 9.31 -13.64
C ARG A 21 -2.69 9.66 -12.80
N LEU A 22 -2.46 8.95 -11.70
CA LEU A 22 -1.35 9.22 -10.81
C LEU A 22 0.01 8.83 -11.42
N VAL A 23 0.07 7.80 -12.27
CA VAL A 23 1.28 7.48 -13.04
C VAL A 23 1.70 8.68 -13.88
N ARG A 24 0.79 9.24 -14.69
CA ARG A 24 1.07 10.43 -15.52
C ARG A 24 1.48 11.64 -14.68
N TYR A 25 0.75 11.88 -13.60
CA TYR A 25 1.05 13.00 -12.72
C TYR A 25 2.44 12.90 -12.09
N LEU A 26 2.84 11.73 -11.64
CA LEU A 26 4.18 11.50 -11.09
C LEU A 26 5.27 11.71 -12.12
N GLU A 27 5.07 11.32 -13.38
CA GLU A 27 6.01 11.58 -14.47
C GLU A 27 6.16 13.07 -14.75
N GLU A 28 5.05 13.81 -14.81
CA GLU A 28 5.05 15.27 -14.97
C GLU A 28 5.84 15.97 -13.85
N LYS A 29 5.87 15.37 -12.66
CA LYS A 29 6.68 15.84 -11.51
C LYS A 29 8.13 15.35 -11.53
N GLY A 30 8.56 14.64 -12.56
CA GLY A 30 9.91 14.09 -12.68
C GLY A 30 10.18 12.92 -11.73
N CYS A 31 9.13 12.26 -11.26
CA CYS A 31 9.21 11.02 -10.49
C CYS A 31 9.24 9.79 -11.40
N GLN A 32 9.64 8.66 -10.85
CA GLN A 32 9.63 7.36 -11.49
C GLN A 32 8.50 6.51 -10.88
N PRO A 33 7.32 6.46 -11.51
CA PRO A 33 6.24 5.61 -11.03
C PRO A 33 6.63 4.13 -11.22
N ARG A 34 6.10 3.27 -10.35
CA ARG A 34 6.33 1.83 -10.34
C ARG A 34 5.04 1.10 -10.03
N LEU A 35 4.82 0.00 -10.71
CA LEU A 35 3.65 -0.87 -10.55
C LEU A 35 4.12 -2.31 -10.37
N SER A 36 3.35 -3.15 -9.70
CA SER A 36 3.58 -4.59 -9.78
C SER A 36 3.29 -5.08 -11.21
N GLU A 37 3.95 -6.16 -11.64
CA GLU A 37 3.74 -6.77 -12.95
C GLU A 37 2.25 -6.93 -13.28
N ALA A 38 1.48 -7.53 -12.36
CA ALA A 38 0.04 -7.74 -12.55
C ALA A 38 -0.76 -6.43 -12.73
N VAL A 39 -0.41 -5.38 -12.00
CA VAL A 39 -1.07 -4.07 -12.15
C VAL A 39 -0.63 -3.38 -13.43
N ALA A 40 0.63 -3.48 -13.80
CA ALA A 40 1.18 -2.91 -15.03
C ALA A 40 0.52 -3.53 -16.27
N ASP A 41 0.36 -4.85 -16.29
CA ASP A 41 -0.33 -5.57 -17.36
C ASP A 41 -1.81 -5.13 -17.47
N LEU A 42 -2.54 -5.12 -16.37
CA LEU A 42 -3.95 -4.68 -16.35
C LEU A 42 -4.11 -3.19 -16.71
N ALA A 43 -3.12 -2.38 -16.40
CA ALA A 43 -3.13 -0.96 -16.75
C ALA A 43 -2.64 -0.69 -18.18
N GLU A 44 -2.11 -1.68 -18.88
CA GLU A 44 -1.44 -1.53 -20.18
C GLU A 44 -0.23 -0.57 -20.10
N LEU A 45 0.53 -0.67 -19.02
CA LEU A 45 1.68 0.17 -18.68
C LEU A 45 2.93 -0.68 -18.35
N PRO A 46 3.37 -1.59 -19.23
CA PRO A 46 4.44 -2.55 -18.94
C PRO A 46 5.79 -1.92 -18.60
N GLN A 47 6.03 -0.68 -19.06
CA GLN A 47 7.30 0.04 -18.80
C GLN A 47 7.51 0.37 -17.32
N TYR A 48 6.48 0.31 -16.46
CA TYR A 48 6.56 0.56 -15.01
C TYR A 48 6.56 -0.71 -14.17
N ALA A 49 6.48 -1.88 -14.83
CA ALA A 49 6.41 -3.17 -14.17
C ALA A 49 7.66 -3.45 -13.32
N GLN A 50 7.44 -3.95 -12.11
CA GLN A 50 8.47 -4.41 -11.19
C GLN A 50 7.98 -5.69 -10.52
N THR A 51 8.90 -6.58 -10.17
CA THR A 51 8.58 -7.67 -9.25
C THR A 51 8.14 -7.11 -7.90
N GLU A 52 7.35 -7.85 -7.13
CA GLU A 52 6.83 -7.35 -5.86
C GLU A 52 7.96 -6.96 -4.87
N THR A 53 9.03 -7.74 -4.84
CA THR A 53 10.18 -7.46 -3.97
C THR A 53 10.91 -6.18 -4.39
N GLU A 54 11.19 -6.00 -5.67
CA GLU A 54 11.84 -4.80 -6.18
C GLU A 54 10.97 -3.56 -5.99
N LEU A 55 9.66 -3.70 -6.18
CA LEU A 55 8.68 -2.64 -5.98
C LEU A 55 8.77 -2.05 -4.57
N TYR A 56 8.82 -2.92 -3.54
CA TYR A 56 8.91 -2.46 -2.16
C TYR A 56 10.33 -2.01 -1.77
N GLN A 57 11.34 -2.77 -2.16
CA GLN A 57 12.72 -2.49 -1.77
C GLN A 57 13.26 -1.20 -2.37
N ASN A 58 12.97 -0.97 -3.66
CA ASN A 58 13.59 0.10 -4.45
C ASN A 58 12.74 1.37 -4.54
N SER A 59 11.58 1.44 -3.89
CA SER A 59 10.76 2.65 -3.86
C SER A 59 11.09 3.52 -2.65
N ASP A 60 10.97 4.84 -2.84
CA ASP A 60 11.14 5.83 -1.78
C ASP A 60 9.82 6.08 -1.03
N LEU A 61 8.70 5.88 -1.72
CA LEU A 61 7.34 6.07 -1.24
C LEU A 61 6.43 4.99 -1.82
N LEU A 62 5.51 4.49 -1.01
CA LEU A 62 4.42 3.61 -1.43
C LEU A 62 3.11 4.40 -1.37
N ILE A 63 2.32 4.39 -2.44
CA ILE A 63 0.96 4.97 -2.47
C ILE A 63 -0.03 3.83 -2.44
N SER A 64 -0.80 3.74 -1.36
CA SER A 64 -1.93 2.81 -1.24
C SER A 64 -3.18 3.45 -1.82
N LEU A 65 -3.78 2.84 -2.85
CA LEU A 65 -5.07 3.28 -3.39
C LEU A 65 -6.17 2.30 -2.98
N GLY A 66 -7.04 2.73 -2.07
CA GLY A 66 -8.10 1.85 -1.57
C GLY A 66 -8.81 2.42 -0.36
N GLY A 67 -9.01 1.64 0.67
CA GLY A 67 -9.48 2.04 1.98
C GLY A 67 -8.56 1.47 3.06
N ASP A 68 -8.99 1.57 4.33
CA ASP A 68 -8.20 1.13 5.48
C ASP A 68 -7.74 -0.34 5.35
N GLY A 69 -8.62 -1.25 4.92
CA GLY A 69 -8.25 -2.65 4.72
C GLY A 69 -7.14 -2.85 3.67
N THR A 70 -7.11 -2.02 2.62
CA THR A 70 -6.03 -2.02 1.63
C THR A 70 -4.72 -1.55 2.26
N LEU A 71 -4.77 -0.46 3.02
CA LEU A 71 -3.62 0.07 3.73
C LEU A 71 -3.05 -0.92 4.75
N LEU A 72 -3.91 -1.57 5.54
CA LEU A 72 -3.53 -2.61 6.50
C LEU A 72 -2.82 -3.78 5.80
N GLY A 73 -3.37 -4.26 4.68
CA GLY A 73 -2.78 -5.34 3.89
C GLY A 73 -1.41 -4.97 3.32
N ILE A 74 -1.25 -3.75 2.81
CA ILE A 74 0.03 -3.23 2.31
C ILE A 74 1.02 -3.08 3.47
N GLY A 75 0.64 -2.44 4.58
CA GLY A 75 1.49 -2.25 5.75
C GLY A 75 2.07 -3.58 6.25
N ARG A 76 1.22 -4.62 6.34
CA ARG A 76 1.67 -5.96 6.74
C ARG A 76 2.71 -6.56 5.77
N ARG A 77 2.48 -6.49 4.46
CA ARG A 77 3.39 -7.06 3.46
C ARG A 77 4.70 -6.30 3.35
N THR A 78 4.67 -4.99 3.61
CA THR A 78 5.81 -4.10 3.42
C THR A 78 6.55 -3.76 4.72
N ALA A 79 6.11 -4.26 5.87
CA ALA A 79 6.68 -3.97 7.19
C ALA A 79 8.21 -4.09 7.24
N LYS A 80 8.76 -5.18 6.69
CA LYS A 80 10.20 -5.44 6.68
C LYS A 80 11.02 -4.45 5.83
N PHE A 81 10.38 -3.69 4.96
CA PHE A 81 11.05 -2.72 4.07
C PHE A 81 11.09 -1.30 4.66
N GLU A 82 10.33 -1.05 5.74
CA GLU A 82 10.27 0.23 6.46
C GLU A 82 10.05 1.46 5.56
N LYS A 83 9.23 1.32 4.52
CA LYS A 83 8.95 2.40 3.58
C LYS A 83 7.76 3.24 4.04
N PRO A 84 7.81 4.57 3.85
CA PRO A 84 6.64 5.41 4.09
C PRO A 84 5.49 5.05 3.15
N ILE A 85 4.26 5.10 3.67
CA ILE A 85 3.05 4.80 2.92
C ILE A 85 2.12 6.02 2.96
N LEU A 86 1.72 6.51 1.78
CA LEU A 86 0.64 7.48 1.63
C LEU A 86 -0.65 6.74 1.31
N GLY A 87 -1.63 6.78 2.21
CA GLY A 87 -2.95 6.17 2.01
C GLY A 87 -3.90 7.13 1.31
N ILE A 88 -4.38 6.78 0.11
CA ILE A 88 -5.39 7.51 -0.65
C ILE A 88 -6.66 6.67 -0.71
N ASN A 89 -7.76 7.22 -0.23
CA ASN A 89 -9.05 6.55 -0.20
C ASN A 89 -9.77 6.65 -1.55
N LEU A 90 -10.29 5.54 -2.04
CA LEU A 90 -11.09 5.48 -3.28
C LEU A 90 -12.60 5.45 -3.04
N GLY A 91 -13.03 5.43 -1.78
CA GLY A 91 -14.45 5.38 -1.39
C GLY A 91 -14.74 6.32 -0.22
N THR A 92 -15.44 5.80 0.80
CA THR A 92 -15.68 6.56 2.04
C THR A 92 -14.39 6.67 2.84
N LEU A 93 -14.02 7.88 3.25
CA LEU A 93 -12.81 8.15 4.02
C LEU A 93 -12.81 7.31 5.30
N GLY A 94 -11.70 6.62 5.54
CA GLY A 94 -11.48 5.78 6.72
C GLY A 94 -10.71 6.51 7.83
N PHE A 95 -10.25 5.74 8.80
CA PHE A 95 -9.44 6.24 9.93
C PHE A 95 -7.94 6.23 9.66
N LEU A 96 -7.49 5.41 8.70
CA LEU A 96 -6.08 5.17 8.43
C LEU A 96 -5.59 5.85 7.14
N THR A 97 -6.49 6.06 6.19
CA THR A 97 -6.14 6.72 4.93
C THR A 97 -6.06 8.23 5.11
N ALA A 98 -4.99 8.84 4.60
CA ALA A 98 -4.68 10.25 4.83
C ALA A 98 -5.53 11.21 4.00
N GLU A 99 -5.92 10.82 2.77
CA GLU A 99 -6.58 11.70 1.81
C GLU A 99 -7.60 10.98 0.94
N ASP A 100 -8.53 11.74 0.38
CA ASP A 100 -9.47 11.28 -0.65
C ASP A 100 -8.82 11.34 -2.05
N LYS A 101 -9.29 10.49 -2.97
CA LYS A 101 -8.80 10.41 -4.36
C LYS A 101 -8.85 11.73 -5.12
N ASN A 102 -9.75 12.65 -4.75
CA ASN A 102 -9.87 13.96 -5.40
C ASN A 102 -8.76 14.93 -5.00
N TYR A 103 -8.09 14.66 -3.89
CA TYR A 103 -6.96 15.45 -3.37
C TYR A 103 -5.62 14.72 -3.50
N ALA A 104 -5.59 13.59 -4.22
CA ALA A 104 -4.41 12.74 -4.33
C ALA A 104 -3.18 13.49 -4.88
N GLU A 105 -3.34 14.28 -5.94
CA GLU A 105 -2.26 15.06 -6.54
C GLU A 105 -1.74 16.15 -5.59
N ALA A 106 -2.65 16.81 -4.88
CA ALA A 106 -2.27 17.83 -3.88
C ALA A 106 -1.48 17.19 -2.70
N ALA A 107 -1.88 15.99 -2.27
CA ALA A 107 -1.15 15.23 -1.25
C ALA A 107 0.24 14.81 -1.74
N ILE A 108 0.34 14.34 -2.98
CA ILE A 108 1.62 14.00 -3.60
C ILE A 108 2.52 15.23 -3.68
N ASP A 109 2.00 16.39 -4.08
CA ASP A 109 2.76 17.64 -4.13
C ASP A 109 3.33 18.05 -2.77
N LYS A 110 2.55 17.91 -1.70
CA LYS A 110 3.02 18.17 -0.33
C LYS A 110 4.17 17.22 0.03
N VAL A 111 3.99 15.93 -0.26
CA VAL A 111 5.04 14.93 0.02
C VAL A 111 6.31 15.21 -0.77
N LEU A 112 6.23 15.57 -2.04
CA LEU A 112 7.38 15.89 -2.87
C LEU A 112 8.12 17.17 -2.40
N LYS A 113 7.40 18.14 -1.85
CA LYS A 113 7.95 19.35 -1.24
C LYS A 113 8.53 19.12 0.17
N GLY A 114 8.32 17.96 0.77
CA GLY A 114 8.70 17.68 2.16
C GLY A 114 7.73 18.25 3.20
N ASP A 115 6.56 18.73 2.78
CA ASP A 115 5.51 19.29 3.63
C ASP A 115 4.57 18.17 4.10
N PHE A 116 5.07 17.30 4.97
CA PHE A 116 4.29 16.22 5.57
C PHE A 116 4.82 15.84 6.95
N LYS A 117 3.97 15.20 7.74
CA LYS A 117 4.33 14.56 9.00
C LYS A 117 4.35 13.05 8.82
N LEU A 118 5.45 12.41 9.17
CA LEU A 118 5.55 10.95 9.20
C LEU A 118 5.04 10.42 10.55
N GLU A 119 4.01 9.60 10.51
CA GLU A 119 3.50 8.90 11.67
C GLU A 119 4.04 7.48 11.73
N LYS A 120 4.74 7.14 12.81
CA LYS A 120 5.18 5.77 13.07
C LYS A 120 4.07 4.98 13.75
N ARG A 121 3.77 3.81 13.22
CA ARG A 121 2.77 2.91 13.79
C ARG A 121 3.44 1.63 14.29
N MET A 122 3.10 1.26 15.53
CA MET A 122 3.52 -0.01 16.12
C MET A 122 2.82 -1.17 15.40
N MET A 123 3.53 -2.25 15.20
CA MET A 123 2.99 -3.49 14.67
C MET A 123 3.02 -4.59 15.71
N LEU A 124 2.07 -5.51 15.62
CA LEU A 124 1.97 -6.69 16.47
C LEU A 124 2.57 -7.90 15.76
N THR A 125 3.21 -8.77 16.52
CA THR A 125 3.62 -10.09 16.05
C THR A 125 2.98 -11.14 16.92
N CYS A 126 2.34 -12.16 16.32
CA CYS A 126 1.72 -13.28 16.99
C CYS A 126 2.24 -14.59 16.42
N GLY A 127 2.60 -15.52 17.29
CA GLY A 127 2.92 -16.89 16.96
C GLY A 127 2.02 -17.86 17.74
N ILE A 128 1.85 -19.08 17.24
CA ILE A 128 1.15 -20.16 17.94
C ILE A 128 2.22 -21.08 18.54
N ALA A 129 2.10 -21.38 19.85
CA ALA A 129 2.93 -22.36 20.53
C ALA A 129 2.09 -23.59 20.88
N LYS A 130 2.59 -24.79 20.55
CA LYS A 130 2.00 -26.09 20.90
C LYS A 130 3.09 -26.99 21.46
N GLY A 131 3.18 -27.11 22.78
CA GLY A 131 4.33 -27.70 23.44
C GLY A 131 5.61 -26.91 23.13
N ASP A 132 6.62 -27.58 22.63
CA ASP A 132 7.91 -26.95 22.24
C ASP A 132 7.92 -26.39 20.81
N GLU A 133 6.90 -26.71 20.02
CA GLU A 133 6.76 -26.20 18.66
C GLU A 133 6.22 -24.78 18.66
N ARG A 134 6.83 -23.90 17.83
CA ARG A 134 6.36 -22.53 17.60
C ARG A 134 6.27 -22.25 16.11
N THR A 135 5.18 -21.62 15.70
CA THR A 135 5.06 -21.08 14.34
C THR A 135 5.79 -19.74 14.23
N GLU A 136 6.17 -19.38 12.99
CA GLU A 136 6.64 -18.02 12.71
C GLU A 136 5.56 -16.98 13.04
N GLY A 137 6.01 -15.79 13.45
CA GLY A 137 5.12 -14.73 13.85
C GLY A 137 4.30 -14.15 12.69
N ILE A 138 3.00 -14.06 12.86
CA ILE A 138 2.08 -13.34 11.97
C ILE A 138 2.14 -11.86 12.35
N ILE A 139 2.40 -11.00 11.37
CA ILE A 139 2.48 -9.54 11.59
C ILE A 139 1.12 -8.90 11.31
N ALA A 140 0.68 -8.03 12.20
CA ALA A 140 -0.52 -7.21 12.04
C ALA A 140 -0.25 -5.74 12.38
N LEU A 141 -0.87 -4.82 11.65
CA LEU A 141 -0.78 -3.38 11.93
C LEU A 141 -1.80 -2.95 12.98
N ASN A 142 -2.96 -3.57 13.04
CA ASN A 142 -4.06 -3.18 13.90
C ASN A 142 -4.33 -4.21 14.99
N ASP A 143 -4.83 -5.38 14.62
CA ASP A 143 -5.26 -6.42 15.53
C ASP A 143 -4.99 -7.83 14.98
N ILE A 144 -4.98 -8.81 15.87
CA ILE A 144 -4.90 -10.23 15.57
C ILE A 144 -6.12 -10.89 16.18
N CYS A 145 -6.99 -11.44 15.33
CA CYS A 145 -8.22 -12.08 15.76
C CYS A 145 -8.08 -13.59 15.83
N ILE A 146 -8.54 -14.18 16.93
CA ILE A 146 -8.68 -15.63 17.07
C ILE A 146 -10.16 -15.96 16.91
N THR A 147 -10.48 -16.72 15.86
CA THR A 147 -11.86 -17.11 15.57
C THR A 147 -12.02 -18.63 15.62
N ARG A 148 -13.22 -19.07 16.03
CA ARG A 148 -13.56 -20.50 15.92
C ARG A 148 -13.93 -20.80 14.45
N ASP A 149 -13.45 -21.92 13.94
CA ASP A 149 -13.87 -22.45 12.64
C ASP A 149 -15.36 -22.83 12.70
N LEU A 150 -16.21 -22.03 12.05
CA LEU A 150 -17.68 -22.20 12.06
C LEU A 150 -18.18 -23.16 10.99
N TYR A 151 -17.31 -23.76 10.18
CA TYR A 151 -17.68 -24.55 9.00
C TYR A 151 -17.38 -26.05 9.12
N LYS A 152 -17.34 -26.62 10.33
CA LYS A 152 -17.46 -28.07 10.52
C LYS A 152 -18.77 -28.36 11.25
N ILE A 153 -19.83 -28.41 10.51
CA ILE A 153 -21.05 -29.17 10.81
C ILE A 153 -21.06 -30.36 9.86
#